data_d46fe9833a5ef9d49c5e53ec63aa2a4f
#
_entry.id   d46fe9833a5ef9d49c5e53ec63aa2a4f
#
_cell.length_a   1.000
_cell.length_b   1.000
_cell.length_c   1.000
_cell.angle_alpha   90.00
_cell.angle_beta   90.00
_cell.angle_gamma   90.00
#
_symmetry.space_group_name_H-M   'P 1'
#
loop_
_entity.id
_entity.type
_entity.pdbx_description
1 polymer ?
#
loop_
_entity_poly.entity_id
_entity_poly.type
_entity_poly.pdbx_seq_one_letter_code
_entity_poly.pdbx_strand_id
1 'polypeptide(L)'
;MLELTNSPFRSPQTFPALFNLFKLDLLPKQLTIIGYARTKMDEATFHGKISEHLKGTDSSEGKSAKEAFLKVCSYIPGAYDEDAAFQNLNKEMEKIEGSRKGTEAHRLFYMALPPNVFTVVAKGLKKNCYSTAGSNRIVIEKPFGKDLESCREMMGQLKDLWKEEETFRIDHYLGKEMVKNLLMLRFGNPLIDATLNNKLVDNVQITFKEPFGTEGRGGYFDEFGIIRDIQQNRESP
;
A
#
# COMPACT_ATOMS: atom_id res chain seq x y z
N MET A 1 4.48 7.53 -8.27
CA MET A 1 4.13 6.41 -7.36
C MET A 1 4.19 5.12 -8.16
N LEU A 2 4.91 4.15 -7.68
CA LEU A 2 5.00 2.81 -8.26
C LEU A 2 4.22 1.84 -7.37
N GLU A 3 3.25 1.13 -7.92
CA GLU A 3 2.53 0.06 -7.24
C GLU A 3 3.03 -1.29 -7.73
N LEU A 4 3.70 -2.01 -6.85
CA LEU A 4 4.17 -3.37 -7.10
C LEU A 4 3.12 -4.36 -6.57
N THR A 5 2.55 -5.16 -7.45
CA THR A 5 1.52 -6.12 -7.07
C THR A 5 1.77 -7.47 -7.69
N ASN A 6 1.50 -8.54 -6.96
CA ASN A 6 1.65 -9.92 -7.45
C ASN A 6 0.67 -10.25 -8.60
N SER A 7 -0.38 -9.46 -8.68
CA SER A 7 -1.37 -9.44 -9.77
C SER A 7 -2.09 -8.11 -9.69
N PRO A 8 -2.29 -7.39 -10.78
CA PRO A 8 -3.08 -6.17 -10.79
C PRO A 8 -4.55 -6.39 -10.33
N PHE A 9 -4.89 -7.64 -10.04
CA PHE A 9 -6.20 -8.08 -9.55
C PHE A 9 -6.26 -8.25 -8.03
N ARG A 10 -5.13 -8.27 -7.31
CA ARG A 10 -5.12 -8.51 -5.86
C ARG A 10 -5.11 -7.24 -5.02
N SER A 11 -5.05 -6.07 -5.63
CA SER A 11 -5.21 -4.80 -4.93
C SER A 11 -6.49 -4.05 -5.37
N PRO A 12 -7.69 -4.66 -5.18
CA PRO A 12 -8.95 -4.01 -5.55
C PRO A 12 -9.22 -2.78 -4.67
N GLN A 13 -8.37 -2.47 -3.72
CA GLN A 13 -8.55 -1.37 -2.76
C GLN A 13 -7.65 -0.17 -3.07
N THR A 14 -6.43 -0.37 -3.61
CA THR A 14 -5.46 0.72 -3.79
C THR A 14 -5.89 1.70 -4.89
N PHE A 15 -6.21 1.22 -6.09
CA PHE A 15 -6.65 2.11 -7.17
C PHE A 15 -7.94 2.87 -6.86
N PRO A 16 -9.00 2.25 -6.28
CA PRO A 16 -10.16 3.00 -5.82
C PRO A 16 -9.85 4.06 -4.76
N ALA A 17 -8.95 3.77 -3.82
CA ALA A 17 -8.51 4.75 -2.82
C ALA A 17 -7.76 5.92 -3.48
N LEU A 18 -6.82 5.63 -4.38
CA LEU A 18 -6.10 6.65 -5.14
C LEU A 18 -7.03 7.48 -6.02
N PHE A 19 -8.03 6.87 -6.65
CA PHE A 19 -9.03 7.58 -7.43
C PHE A 19 -9.88 8.52 -6.57
N ASN A 20 -10.26 8.10 -5.37
CA ASN A 20 -10.98 8.98 -4.45
C ASN A 20 -10.12 10.17 -4.01
N LEU A 21 -8.84 9.95 -3.68
CA LEU A 21 -7.91 11.03 -3.39
C LEU A 21 -7.68 11.96 -4.58
N PHE A 22 -7.64 11.40 -5.80
CA PHE A 22 -7.53 12.16 -7.04
C PHE A 22 -8.74 13.08 -7.25
N LYS A 23 -9.96 12.56 -7.08
CA LYS A 23 -11.20 13.36 -7.17
C LYS A 23 -11.28 14.49 -6.15
N LEU A 24 -10.73 14.27 -4.95
CA LEU A 24 -10.70 15.26 -3.88
C LEU A 24 -9.52 16.24 -3.98
N ASP A 25 -8.73 16.16 -5.06
CA ASP A 25 -7.53 16.99 -5.27
C ASP A 25 -6.50 16.90 -4.12
N LEU A 26 -6.41 15.74 -3.50
CA LEU A 26 -5.49 15.46 -2.39
C LEU A 26 -4.17 14.81 -2.85
N LEU A 27 -4.03 14.54 -4.15
CA LEU A 27 -2.78 14.03 -4.73
C LEU A 27 -1.97 15.15 -5.38
N PRO A 28 -0.64 14.99 -5.49
CA PRO A 28 0.20 15.96 -6.19
C PRO A 28 -0.27 16.17 -7.64
N LYS A 29 -0.21 17.42 -8.14
CA LYS A 29 -0.67 17.77 -9.50
C LYS A 29 0.11 17.04 -10.60
N GLN A 30 1.39 16.78 -10.36
CA GLN A 30 2.26 16.08 -11.31
C GLN A 30 2.48 14.63 -10.92
N LEU A 31 1.40 13.91 -10.63
CA LEU A 31 1.44 12.50 -10.29
C LEU A 31 1.50 11.62 -11.55
N THR A 32 2.28 10.54 -11.51
CA THR A 32 2.12 9.36 -12.35
C THR A 32 2.04 8.13 -11.45
N ILE A 33 1.13 7.23 -11.74
CA ILE A 33 0.95 5.97 -11.05
C ILE A 33 1.36 4.85 -12.01
N ILE A 34 2.34 4.05 -11.62
CA ILE A 34 2.85 2.96 -12.46
C ILE A 34 2.50 1.63 -11.76
N GLY A 35 1.69 0.82 -12.41
CA GLY A 35 1.50 -0.58 -12.01
C GLY A 35 2.67 -1.43 -12.50
N TYR A 36 3.26 -2.25 -11.63
CA TYR A 36 4.35 -3.15 -11.97
C TYR A 36 4.05 -4.56 -11.51
N ALA A 37 4.05 -5.51 -12.42
CA ALA A 37 3.85 -6.92 -12.11
C ALA A 37 4.48 -7.83 -13.19
N ARG A 38 4.60 -9.13 -12.88
CA ARG A 38 5.18 -10.13 -13.81
C ARG A 38 4.28 -10.40 -15.02
N THR A 39 2.98 -10.23 -14.89
CA THR A 39 2.03 -10.51 -15.96
C THR A 39 2.17 -9.50 -17.08
N LYS A 40 2.38 -9.96 -18.30
CA LYS A 40 2.37 -9.08 -19.48
C LYS A 40 0.94 -8.67 -19.81
N MET A 41 0.68 -7.40 -19.94
CA MET A 41 -0.58 -6.86 -20.45
C MET A 41 -0.33 -5.49 -21.11
N ASP A 42 -1.20 -5.11 -22.00
CA ASP A 42 -1.21 -3.79 -22.59
C ASP A 42 -1.92 -2.77 -21.68
N GLU A 43 -1.75 -1.50 -21.99
CA GLU A 43 -2.31 -0.39 -21.22
C GLU A 43 -3.84 -0.39 -21.23
N ALA A 44 -4.47 -0.77 -22.36
CA ALA A 44 -5.92 -0.84 -22.47
C ALA A 44 -6.51 -1.90 -21.54
N THR A 45 -5.90 -3.07 -21.47
CA THR A 45 -6.27 -4.14 -20.54
C THR A 45 -6.07 -3.70 -19.09
N PHE A 46 -4.98 -3.02 -18.78
CA PHE A 46 -4.70 -2.50 -17.45
C PHE A 46 -5.74 -1.45 -17.03
N HIS A 47 -6.05 -0.49 -17.89
CA HIS A 47 -7.08 0.52 -17.65
C HIS A 47 -8.47 -0.08 -17.50
N GLY A 48 -8.80 -1.11 -18.30
CA GLY A 48 -10.05 -1.86 -18.17
C GLY A 48 -10.21 -2.43 -16.77
N LYS A 49 -9.18 -3.10 -16.27
CA LYS A 49 -9.16 -3.73 -14.95
C LYS A 49 -9.25 -2.74 -13.79
N ILE A 50 -8.52 -1.63 -13.85
CA ILE A 50 -8.67 -0.56 -12.85
C ILE A 50 -10.12 -0.07 -12.86
N SER A 51 -10.68 0.14 -14.05
CA SER A 51 -12.01 0.71 -14.24
C SER A 51 -13.13 -0.11 -13.61
N GLU A 52 -13.01 -1.44 -13.57
CA GLU A 52 -13.99 -2.35 -12.95
C GLU A 52 -14.20 -2.09 -11.45
N HIS A 53 -13.18 -1.55 -10.79
CA HIS A 53 -13.19 -1.31 -9.35
C HIS A 53 -13.46 0.15 -8.95
N LEU A 54 -13.47 1.08 -9.90
CA LEU A 54 -13.72 2.49 -9.62
C LEU A 54 -15.23 2.76 -9.39
N LYS A 55 -15.55 3.37 -8.25
CA LYS A 55 -16.92 3.71 -7.87
C LYS A 55 -17.22 5.20 -8.06
N GLY A 56 -18.50 5.53 -8.23
CA GLY A 56 -18.95 6.92 -8.40
C GLY A 56 -18.53 7.51 -9.75
N THR A 57 -18.63 6.68 -10.81
CA THR A 57 -18.27 7.03 -12.18
C THR A 57 -19.51 7.20 -13.08
N ASP A 58 -20.73 7.18 -12.52
CA ASP A 58 -21.99 7.20 -13.29
C ASP A 58 -22.36 8.61 -13.76
N SER A 59 -21.98 9.64 -13.00
CA SER A 59 -22.21 11.04 -13.38
C SER A 59 -21.22 11.50 -14.47
N SER A 60 -21.54 12.60 -15.15
CA SER A 60 -20.66 13.22 -16.14
C SER A 60 -19.31 13.62 -15.53
N GLU A 61 -19.32 14.18 -14.32
CA GLU A 61 -18.13 14.54 -13.57
C GLU A 61 -17.30 13.31 -13.20
N GLY A 62 -17.97 12.23 -12.75
CA GLY A 62 -17.33 10.97 -12.41
C GLY A 62 -16.66 10.32 -13.61
N LYS A 63 -17.28 10.35 -14.79
CA LYS A 63 -16.69 9.85 -16.04
C LYS A 63 -15.45 10.67 -16.43
N SER A 64 -15.55 12.00 -16.41
CA SER A 64 -14.42 12.89 -16.71
C SER A 64 -13.26 12.68 -15.73
N ALA A 65 -13.54 12.57 -14.44
CA ALA A 65 -12.53 12.28 -13.42
C ALA A 65 -11.85 10.92 -13.63
N LYS A 66 -12.64 9.89 -14.02
CA LYS A 66 -12.11 8.55 -14.35
C LYS A 66 -11.15 8.62 -15.54
N GLU A 67 -11.54 9.28 -16.62
CA GLU A 67 -10.69 9.43 -17.80
C GLU A 67 -9.39 10.19 -17.47
N ALA A 68 -9.49 11.25 -16.68
CA ALA A 68 -8.32 12.01 -16.22
C ALA A 68 -7.41 11.16 -15.32
N PHE A 69 -7.98 10.36 -14.43
CA PHE A 69 -7.22 9.45 -13.56
C PHE A 69 -6.49 8.35 -14.35
N LEU A 70 -7.16 7.73 -15.32
CA LEU A 70 -6.53 6.69 -16.14
C LEU A 70 -5.35 7.23 -16.94
N LYS A 71 -5.38 8.49 -17.39
CA LYS A 71 -4.25 9.11 -18.10
C LYS A 71 -2.98 9.26 -17.25
N VAL A 72 -3.09 9.28 -15.93
CA VAL A 72 -1.93 9.32 -15.03
C VAL A 72 -1.50 7.91 -14.58
N CYS A 73 -2.23 6.86 -15.00
CA CYS A 73 -1.94 5.47 -14.71
C CYS A 73 -1.31 4.79 -15.92
N SER A 74 -0.16 4.14 -15.72
CA SER A 74 0.52 3.32 -16.73
C SER A 74 0.91 1.97 -16.18
N TYR A 75 1.30 1.04 -17.05
CA TYR A 75 1.68 -0.31 -16.64
C TYR A 75 3.00 -0.74 -17.28
N ILE A 76 3.88 -1.32 -16.47
CA ILE A 76 5.17 -1.86 -16.92
C ILE A 76 5.28 -3.30 -16.43
N PRO A 77 5.34 -4.31 -17.31
CA PRO A 77 5.58 -5.69 -16.91
C PRO A 77 7.06 -5.92 -16.58
N GLY A 78 7.35 -6.71 -15.54
CA GLY A 78 8.72 -7.09 -15.22
C GLY A 78 8.82 -8.15 -14.12
N ALA A 79 9.90 -8.90 -14.14
CA ALA A 79 10.25 -9.88 -13.12
C ALA A 79 10.68 -9.19 -11.82
N TYR A 80 10.55 -9.89 -10.68
CA TYR A 80 10.90 -9.35 -9.37
C TYR A 80 12.32 -9.67 -8.92
N ASP A 81 13.00 -10.54 -9.63
CA ASP A 81 14.33 -11.10 -9.35
C ASP A 81 15.38 -10.78 -10.43
N GLU A 82 14.98 -10.02 -11.45
CA GLU A 82 15.85 -9.65 -12.56
C GLU A 82 16.23 -8.17 -12.53
N ASP A 83 17.51 -7.87 -12.40
CA ASP A 83 18.04 -6.50 -12.47
C ASP A 83 17.65 -5.79 -13.77
N ALA A 84 17.65 -6.48 -14.90
CA ALA A 84 17.29 -5.93 -16.20
C ALA A 84 15.84 -5.40 -16.23
N ALA A 85 14.91 -6.08 -15.55
CA ALA A 85 13.53 -5.64 -15.43
C ALA A 85 13.40 -4.34 -14.62
N PHE A 86 14.13 -4.22 -13.51
CA PHE A 86 14.18 -2.99 -12.72
C PHE A 86 14.89 -1.84 -13.45
N GLN A 87 15.94 -2.14 -14.23
CA GLN A 87 16.61 -1.13 -15.06
C GLN A 87 15.67 -0.59 -16.15
N ASN A 88 14.86 -1.46 -16.77
CA ASN A 88 13.83 -1.03 -17.71
C ASN A 88 12.77 -0.15 -17.02
N LEU A 89 12.31 -0.55 -15.84
CA LEU A 89 11.40 0.25 -15.03
C LEU A 89 11.99 1.64 -14.72
N ASN A 90 13.26 1.68 -14.31
CA ASN A 90 13.96 2.94 -14.02
C ASN A 90 14.05 3.86 -15.24
N LYS A 91 14.37 3.31 -16.41
CA LYS A 91 14.41 4.09 -17.67
C LYS A 91 13.07 4.74 -17.99
N GLU A 92 11.96 4.01 -17.79
CA GLU A 92 10.63 4.56 -18.03
C GLU A 92 10.29 5.66 -17.00
N MET A 93 10.65 5.46 -15.72
CA MET A 93 10.48 6.49 -14.70
C MET A 93 11.30 7.76 -15.03
N GLU A 94 12.55 7.60 -15.42
CA GLU A 94 13.43 8.72 -15.82
C GLU A 94 12.91 9.49 -17.03
N LYS A 95 12.31 8.83 -18.01
CA LYS A 95 11.64 9.51 -19.14
C LYS A 95 10.49 10.38 -18.66
N ILE A 96 9.66 9.87 -17.75
CA ILE A 96 8.53 10.60 -17.18
C ILE A 96 9.04 11.80 -16.37
N GLU A 97 10.04 11.61 -15.54
CA GLU A 97 10.66 12.63 -14.71
C GLU A 97 11.37 13.69 -15.56
N GLY A 98 12.13 13.29 -16.59
CA GLY A 98 12.82 14.18 -17.52
C GLY A 98 11.89 15.06 -18.35
N SER A 99 10.64 14.64 -18.56
CA SER A 99 9.63 15.46 -19.24
C SER A 99 9.12 16.62 -18.37
N ARG A 100 9.38 16.60 -17.06
CA ARG A 100 8.90 17.56 -16.06
C ARG A 100 10.03 18.52 -15.67
N LYS A 101 10.18 19.59 -16.41
CA LYS A 101 11.26 20.59 -16.18
C LYS A 101 11.17 21.17 -14.76
N GLY A 102 12.29 21.15 -14.03
CA GLY A 102 12.47 21.84 -12.76
C GLY A 102 11.83 21.16 -11.55
N THR A 103 11.42 19.89 -11.65
CA THR A 103 10.89 19.12 -10.53
C THR A 103 11.89 18.05 -10.06
N GLU A 104 11.99 17.90 -8.74
CA GLU A 104 12.73 16.79 -8.14
C GLU A 104 12.04 15.46 -8.41
N ALA A 105 12.80 14.39 -8.56
CA ALA A 105 12.31 13.04 -8.81
C ALA A 105 11.89 12.35 -7.49
N HIS A 106 10.68 12.64 -7.01
CA HIS A 106 10.14 11.99 -5.82
C HIS A 106 9.49 10.66 -6.18
N ARG A 107 10.03 9.57 -5.64
CA ARG A 107 9.56 8.21 -5.91
C ARG A 107 8.95 7.58 -4.65
N LEU A 108 7.75 7.03 -4.80
CA LEU A 108 7.09 6.24 -3.76
C LEU A 108 6.82 4.84 -4.31
N PHE A 109 7.38 3.84 -3.66
CA PHE A 109 7.26 2.42 -4.00
C PHE A 109 6.26 1.75 -3.05
N TYR A 110 5.07 1.45 -3.55
CA TYR A 110 4.03 0.78 -2.76
C TYR A 110 4.07 -0.74 -3.01
N MET A 111 4.42 -1.50 -1.98
CA MET A 111 4.64 -2.94 -2.08
C MET A 111 3.38 -3.72 -1.68
N ALA A 112 2.41 -3.82 -2.59
CA ALA A 112 1.24 -4.68 -2.45
C ALA A 112 1.58 -6.15 -2.82
N LEU A 113 2.62 -6.70 -2.19
CA LEU A 113 3.24 -7.99 -2.49
C LEU A 113 3.14 -8.94 -1.30
N PRO A 114 3.18 -10.27 -1.53
CA PRO A 114 3.37 -11.22 -0.45
C PRO A 114 4.74 -11.04 0.24
N PRO A 115 4.84 -11.27 1.55
CA PRO A 115 6.06 -11.05 2.33
C PRO A 115 7.30 -11.77 1.80
N ASN A 116 7.13 -12.95 1.21
CA ASN A 116 8.22 -13.78 0.69
C ASN A 116 9.00 -13.16 -0.49
N VAL A 117 8.46 -12.13 -1.14
CA VAL A 117 9.15 -11.41 -2.23
C VAL A 117 9.59 -10.00 -1.84
N PHE A 118 9.23 -9.50 -0.65
CA PHE A 118 9.54 -8.13 -0.22
C PHE A 118 11.02 -7.79 -0.30
N THR A 119 11.86 -8.61 0.28
CA THR A 119 13.31 -8.33 0.36
C THR A 119 13.95 -8.31 -1.02
N VAL A 120 13.58 -9.25 -1.90
CA VAL A 120 14.13 -9.32 -3.26
C VAL A 120 13.75 -8.07 -4.04
N VAL A 121 12.47 -7.68 -3.98
CA VAL A 121 11.97 -6.48 -4.66
C VAL A 121 12.57 -5.21 -4.06
N ALA A 122 12.65 -5.10 -2.74
CA ALA A 122 13.24 -3.93 -2.08
C ALA A 122 14.73 -3.75 -2.44
N LYS A 123 15.47 -4.85 -2.60
CA LYS A 123 16.87 -4.84 -3.10
C LYS A 123 16.93 -4.36 -4.55
N GLY A 124 16.10 -4.93 -5.42
CA GLY A 124 16.02 -4.56 -6.84
C GLY A 124 15.70 -3.07 -7.04
N LEU A 125 14.71 -2.56 -6.30
CA LEU A 125 14.34 -1.14 -6.30
C LEU A 125 15.47 -0.25 -5.79
N LYS A 126 16.09 -0.59 -4.67
CA LYS A 126 17.21 0.18 -4.11
C LYS A 126 18.39 0.25 -5.06
N LYS A 127 18.74 -0.86 -5.70
CA LYS A 127 19.87 -0.96 -6.61
C LYS A 127 19.64 -0.24 -7.93
N ASN A 128 18.45 -0.36 -8.51
CA ASN A 128 18.20 0.02 -9.90
C ASN A 128 17.25 1.22 -10.05
N CYS A 129 16.38 1.49 -9.07
CA CYS A 129 15.30 2.46 -9.16
C CYS A 129 15.37 3.58 -8.11
N TYR A 130 16.44 3.66 -7.36
CA TYR A 130 16.60 4.70 -6.34
C TYR A 130 17.02 6.02 -6.97
N SER A 131 16.22 7.07 -6.80
CA SER A 131 16.53 8.41 -7.31
C SER A 131 17.55 9.12 -6.41
N THR A 132 18.56 9.73 -7.03
CA THR A 132 19.52 10.62 -6.35
C THR A 132 19.10 12.09 -6.43
N ALA A 133 18.10 12.41 -7.25
CA ALA A 133 17.62 13.77 -7.51
C ALA A 133 16.35 14.14 -6.73
N GLY A 134 15.95 13.33 -5.75
CA GLY A 134 14.74 13.56 -4.97
C GLY A 134 14.57 12.57 -3.84
N SER A 135 13.39 12.56 -3.20
CA SER A 135 13.10 11.63 -2.11
C SER A 135 12.64 10.28 -2.62
N ASN A 136 13.02 9.23 -1.90
CA ASN A 136 12.53 7.87 -2.12
C ASN A 136 11.78 7.42 -0.88
N ARG A 137 10.66 6.75 -1.07
CA ARG A 137 9.85 6.17 0.01
C ARG A 137 9.40 4.78 -0.39
N ILE A 138 9.47 3.85 0.56
CA ILE A 138 8.96 2.50 0.40
C ILE A 138 7.81 2.29 1.39
N VAL A 139 6.68 1.81 0.88
CA VAL A 139 5.49 1.50 1.67
C VAL A 139 5.30 0.00 1.69
N ILE A 140 5.21 -0.56 2.88
CA ILE A 140 5.16 -2.00 3.12
C ILE A 140 3.81 -2.34 3.76
N GLU A 141 3.13 -3.34 3.19
CA GLU A 141 1.90 -3.89 3.71
C GLU A 141 2.16 -5.00 4.74
N LYS A 142 1.24 -5.18 5.66
CA LYS A 142 1.23 -6.34 6.56
C LYS A 142 0.84 -7.63 5.80
N PRO A 143 1.31 -8.79 6.28
CA PRO A 143 2.06 -9.06 7.51
C PRO A 143 3.59 -8.89 7.33
N PHE A 144 4.26 -8.48 8.42
CA PHE A 144 5.73 -8.37 8.47
C PHE A 144 6.33 -9.67 9.06
N GLY A 145 6.26 -10.77 8.31
CA GLY A 145 6.63 -12.10 8.79
C GLY A 145 5.47 -12.85 9.47
N LYS A 146 5.72 -14.10 9.89
CA LYS A 146 4.75 -14.98 10.57
C LYS A 146 4.86 -14.92 12.10
N ASP A 147 6.02 -14.56 12.59
CA ASP A 147 6.41 -14.50 13.99
C ASP A 147 7.49 -13.44 14.21
N LEU A 148 7.93 -13.28 15.46
CA LEU A 148 8.92 -12.29 15.84
C LEU A 148 10.27 -12.51 15.16
N GLU A 149 10.68 -13.77 14.95
CA GLU A 149 11.99 -14.09 14.33
C GLU A 149 11.97 -13.72 12.85
N SER A 150 10.98 -14.19 12.10
CA SER A 150 10.84 -13.87 10.67
C SER A 150 10.59 -12.37 10.42
N CYS A 151 9.91 -11.69 11.35
CA CYS A 151 9.76 -10.25 11.31
C CYS A 151 11.12 -9.54 11.50
N ARG A 152 11.90 -9.94 12.50
CA ARG A 152 13.24 -9.37 12.76
C ARG A 152 14.19 -9.62 11.61
N GLU A 153 14.17 -10.81 11.03
CA GLU A 153 15.00 -11.14 9.88
C GLU A 153 14.66 -10.25 8.68
N MET A 154 13.38 -10.16 8.33
CA MET A 154 12.92 -9.32 7.23
C MET A 154 13.24 -7.84 7.47
N MET A 155 12.98 -7.34 8.68
CA MET A 155 13.26 -5.95 9.04
C MET A 155 14.78 -5.67 9.06
N GLY A 156 15.61 -6.63 9.53
CA GLY A 156 17.06 -6.52 9.45
C GLY A 156 17.54 -6.34 8.01
N GLN A 157 17.04 -7.17 7.09
CA GLN A 157 17.40 -7.07 5.67
C GLN A 157 16.92 -5.76 5.01
N LEU A 158 15.77 -5.21 5.43
CA LEU A 158 15.27 -3.93 4.92
C LEU A 158 16.04 -2.74 5.50
N LYS A 159 16.41 -2.76 6.79
CA LYS A 159 17.15 -1.71 7.46
C LYS A 159 18.51 -1.42 6.81
N ASP A 160 19.16 -2.45 6.27
CA ASP A 160 20.45 -2.31 5.57
C ASP A 160 20.28 -1.65 4.18
N LEU A 161 19.06 -1.65 3.64
CA LEU A 161 18.77 -1.14 2.30
C LEU A 161 18.10 0.24 2.33
N TRP A 162 17.12 0.42 3.25
CA TRP A 162 16.27 1.60 3.31
C TRP A 162 16.37 2.25 4.68
N LYS A 163 16.50 3.57 4.71
CA LYS A 163 16.49 4.33 5.96
C LYS A 163 15.10 4.28 6.60
N GLU A 164 15.04 4.48 7.91
CA GLU A 164 13.75 4.49 8.63
C GLU A 164 12.83 5.62 8.12
N GLU A 165 13.39 6.79 7.80
CA GLU A 165 12.66 7.94 7.27
C GLU A 165 12.11 7.69 5.86
N GLU A 166 12.62 6.69 5.16
CA GLU A 166 12.16 6.26 3.83
C GLU A 166 11.12 5.14 3.91
N THR A 167 10.97 4.48 5.07
CA THR A 167 10.18 3.25 5.25
C THR A 167 8.87 3.52 5.97
N PHE A 168 7.76 3.25 5.29
CA PHE A 168 6.40 3.42 5.80
C PHE A 168 5.73 2.05 5.91
N ARG A 169 5.22 1.75 7.09
CA ARG A 169 4.49 0.51 7.38
C ARG A 169 3.01 0.84 7.51
N ILE A 170 2.17 0.13 6.76
CA ILE A 170 0.74 0.40 6.77
C ILE A 170 0.04 -0.43 7.84
N ASP A 171 -0.72 0.25 8.68
CA ASP A 171 -1.77 -0.31 9.49
C ASP A 171 -3.12 0.31 9.13
N HIS A 172 -3.84 -0.34 8.22
CA HIS A 172 -5.12 0.18 7.74
C HIS A 172 -6.26 0.10 8.78
N TYR A 173 -6.12 -0.71 9.84
CA TYR A 173 -7.12 -0.74 10.92
C TYR A 173 -7.08 0.54 11.76
N LEU A 174 -5.91 1.10 12.00
CA LEU A 174 -5.79 2.41 12.65
C LEU A 174 -6.36 3.54 11.78
N GLY A 175 -6.51 3.31 10.47
CA GLY A 175 -7.16 4.24 9.56
C GLY A 175 -8.68 4.24 9.61
N LYS A 176 -9.32 3.21 10.23
CA LYS A 176 -10.79 3.13 10.32
C LYS A 176 -11.33 4.21 11.27
N GLU A 177 -12.39 4.90 10.85
CA GLU A 177 -13.01 5.97 11.65
C GLU A 177 -13.39 5.52 13.06
N MET A 178 -13.97 4.31 13.19
CA MET A 178 -14.33 3.73 14.47
C MET A 178 -13.12 3.62 15.42
N VAL A 179 -11.97 3.20 14.90
CA VAL A 179 -10.74 3.07 15.70
C VAL A 179 -10.19 4.43 16.09
N LYS A 180 -10.17 5.39 15.16
CA LYS A 180 -9.77 6.78 15.46
C LYS A 180 -10.67 7.43 16.49
N ASN A 181 -11.98 7.15 16.46
CA ASN A 181 -12.92 7.67 17.43
C ASN A 181 -12.62 7.21 18.86
N LEU A 182 -12.04 6.02 19.06
CA LEU A 182 -11.62 5.57 20.40
C LEU A 182 -10.55 6.50 20.99
N LEU A 183 -9.60 6.97 20.17
CA LEU A 183 -8.58 7.95 20.60
C LEU A 183 -9.24 9.27 20.98
N MET A 184 -10.17 9.76 20.17
CA MET A 184 -10.90 10.99 20.45
C MET A 184 -11.77 10.87 21.71
N LEU A 185 -12.45 9.75 21.88
CA LEU A 185 -13.24 9.49 23.10
C LEU A 185 -12.37 9.49 24.35
N ARG A 186 -11.22 8.83 24.31
CA ARG A 186 -10.34 8.69 25.45
C ARG A 186 -9.60 10.02 25.75
N PHE A 187 -8.90 10.56 24.79
CA PHE A 187 -8.00 11.70 25.00
C PHE A 187 -8.65 13.07 24.80
N GLY A 188 -9.75 13.14 24.08
CA GLY A 188 -10.54 14.37 23.88
C GLY A 188 -11.63 14.59 24.94
N ASN A 189 -11.87 13.62 25.83
CA ASN A 189 -12.93 13.71 26.85
C ASN A 189 -12.38 13.38 28.25
N PRO A 190 -12.03 14.40 29.05
CA PRO A 190 -11.44 14.19 30.38
C PRO A 190 -12.29 13.32 31.31
N LEU A 191 -13.63 13.40 31.21
CA LEU A 191 -14.54 12.57 32.02
C LEU A 191 -14.44 11.09 31.64
N ILE A 192 -14.38 10.77 30.36
CA ILE A 192 -14.26 9.39 29.87
C ILE A 192 -12.86 8.86 30.18
N ASP A 193 -11.81 9.65 29.95
CA ASP A 193 -10.43 9.26 30.26
C ASP A 193 -10.26 8.95 31.75
N ALA A 194 -10.86 9.74 32.63
CA ALA A 194 -10.84 9.51 34.07
C ALA A 194 -11.51 8.18 34.48
N THR A 195 -12.42 7.63 33.68
CA THR A 195 -13.10 6.36 33.96
C THR A 195 -12.44 5.15 33.29
N LEU A 196 -11.65 5.35 32.22
CA LEU A 196 -10.97 4.30 31.49
C LEU A 196 -9.60 3.94 32.09
N ASN A 197 -9.64 3.36 33.30
CA ASN A 197 -8.44 2.97 34.04
C ASN A 197 -8.66 1.63 34.76
N ASN A 198 -7.58 1.04 35.25
CA ASN A 198 -7.57 -0.27 35.90
C ASN A 198 -8.29 -0.32 37.28
N LYS A 199 -8.78 0.79 37.80
CA LYS A 199 -9.54 0.83 39.06
C LYS A 199 -11.05 0.74 38.80
N LEU A 200 -11.49 1.22 37.64
CA LEU A 200 -12.93 1.34 37.31
C LEU A 200 -13.35 0.38 36.21
N VAL A 201 -12.43 -0.08 35.34
CA VAL A 201 -12.71 -1.06 34.29
C VAL A 201 -12.37 -2.45 34.80
N ASP A 202 -13.38 -3.30 34.91
CA ASP A 202 -13.22 -4.68 35.35
C ASP A 202 -12.71 -5.59 34.23
N ASN A 203 -13.30 -5.47 33.05
CA ASN A 203 -12.87 -6.24 31.87
C ASN A 203 -13.10 -5.47 30.57
N VAL A 204 -12.38 -5.87 29.53
CA VAL A 204 -12.54 -5.38 28.16
C VAL A 204 -12.80 -6.56 27.24
N GLN A 205 -13.91 -6.56 26.52
CA GLN A 205 -14.25 -7.58 25.55
C GLN A 205 -14.24 -6.99 24.14
N ILE A 206 -13.38 -7.51 23.26
CA ILE A 206 -13.29 -7.09 21.87
C ILE A 206 -13.81 -8.23 20.98
N THR A 207 -14.91 -7.98 20.28
CA THR A 207 -15.49 -8.96 19.36
C THR A 207 -15.30 -8.50 17.92
N PHE A 208 -14.70 -9.38 17.13
CA PHE A 208 -14.55 -9.22 15.69
C PHE A 208 -15.55 -10.14 15.00
N LYS A 209 -16.43 -9.54 14.21
CA LYS A 209 -17.44 -10.28 13.45
C LYS A 209 -17.56 -9.68 12.05
N GLU A 210 -17.35 -10.51 11.03
CA GLU A 210 -17.53 -10.13 9.63
C GLU A 210 -18.67 -10.95 9.03
N PRO A 211 -19.49 -10.37 8.11
CA PRO A 211 -20.64 -11.03 7.53
C PRO A 211 -20.29 -12.01 6.40
N PHE A 212 -19.01 -12.20 6.10
CA PHE A 212 -18.50 -13.04 5.00
C PHE A 212 -17.42 -14.00 5.53
N GLY A 213 -17.13 -15.06 4.76
CA GLY A 213 -16.09 -16.05 5.07
C GLY A 213 -14.71 -15.65 4.54
N THR A 214 -13.90 -16.64 4.18
CA THR A 214 -12.52 -16.43 3.70
C THR A 214 -12.43 -15.85 2.27
N GLU A 215 -13.50 -15.94 1.49
CA GLU A 215 -13.62 -15.37 0.12
C GLU A 215 -12.41 -15.65 -0.77
N GLY A 216 -12.02 -16.92 -0.88
CA GLY A 216 -10.88 -17.35 -1.70
C GLY A 216 -9.50 -17.17 -1.04
N ARG A 217 -9.41 -16.65 0.20
CA ARG A 217 -8.16 -16.55 0.97
C ARG A 217 -7.92 -17.73 1.91
N GLY A 218 -8.58 -18.88 1.68
CA GLY A 218 -8.44 -20.06 2.52
C GLY A 218 -6.98 -20.50 2.71
N GLY A 219 -6.19 -20.53 1.65
CA GLY A 219 -4.75 -20.88 1.72
C GLY A 219 -3.92 -19.91 2.58
N TYR A 220 -4.26 -18.62 2.59
CA TYR A 220 -3.63 -17.66 3.49
C TYR A 220 -3.97 -17.97 4.95
N PHE A 221 -5.25 -18.21 5.27
CA PHE A 221 -5.68 -18.52 6.63
C PHE A 221 -5.19 -19.88 7.12
N ASP A 222 -4.99 -20.83 6.22
CA ASP A 222 -4.40 -22.13 6.51
C ASP A 222 -2.95 -22.01 7.01
N GLU A 223 -2.19 -21.08 6.41
CA GLU A 223 -0.80 -20.84 6.75
C GLU A 223 -0.62 -19.89 7.96
N PHE A 224 -1.37 -18.79 8.01
CA PHE A 224 -1.23 -17.75 9.04
C PHE A 224 -2.17 -17.89 10.23
N GLY A 225 -3.38 -18.37 9.98
CA GLY A 225 -4.46 -18.47 10.97
C GLY A 225 -5.09 -17.12 11.32
N ILE A 226 -6.32 -17.17 11.78
CA ILE A 226 -7.12 -15.98 12.09
C ILE A 226 -6.55 -15.19 13.29
N ILE A 227 -5.93 -15.88 14.25
CA ILE A 227 -5.37 -15.23 15.45
C ILE A 227 -4.21 -14.32 15.03
N ARG A 228 -3.29 -14.80 14.19
CA ARG A 228 -2.18 -13.96 13.69
C ARG A 228 -2.69 -12.82 12.83
N ASP A 229 -3.62 -13.09 11.92
CA ASP A 229 -4.18 -12.06 11.05
C ASP A 229 -4.86 -10.95 11.84
N ILE A 230 -5.56 -11.28 12.91
CA ILE A 230 -6.32 -10.34 13.72
C ILE A 230 -5.47 -9.73 14.84
N GLN A 231 -4.82 -10.53 15.69
CA GLN A 231 -4.07 -10.00 16.83
C GLN A 231 -2.77 -9.34 16.44
N GLN A 232 -1.92 -9.99 15.63
CA GLN A 232 -0.66 -9.39 15.18
C GLN A 232 -0.88 -8.12 14.34
N ASN A 233 -1.94 -8.06 13.56
CA ASN A 233 -2.25 -6.88 12.77
C ASN A 233 -2.80 -5.70 13.59
N ARG A 234 -3.09 -5.91 14.89
CA ARG A 234 -3.78 -4.93 15.74
C ARG A 234 -3.08 -4.57 17.03
N GLU A 235 -2.25 -5.44 17.55
CA GLU A 235 -1.60 -5.26 18.85
C GLU A 235 -0.12 -4.93 18.76
N SER A 236 0.46 -4.83 17.56
CA SER A 236 1.82 -4.31 17.43
C SER A 236 1.78 -2.78 17.49
N PRO A 237 2.39 -2.19 18.54
CA PRO A 237 2.54 -0.74 18.67
C PRO A 237 3.41 -0.16 17.56
#